data_ebb70845124928dfbdf8c73a7a02bbc0
#
_entry.id   ebb70845124928dfbdf8c73a7a02bbc0
#
_cell.length_a   1.000
_cell.length_b   1.000
_cell.length_c   1.000
_cell.angle_alpha   90.00
_cell.angle_beta   90.00
_cell.angle_gamma   90.00
#
_symmetry.space_group_name_H-M   'P 1'
#
loop_
_entity.id
_entity.type
_entity.pdbx_description
1 polymer ?
#
loop_
_entity_poly.entity_id
_entity_poly.type
_entity_poly.pdbx_seq_one_letter_code
_entity_poly.pdbx_strand_id
1 'polypeptide(L)'
;FCPVRLQRLSAALQAEVARQRLPGAVALIARRGQTVMFESLGLQDPAKGTPMQAGSIFRVYSMTKPIVSVAAMMLVEQGRLQLADPVAKYLDAFAKQQVGTVVDGTLELHDVPQGATIHDLLRHTAGLTYEFMGSGPIQRRYAQARVAARDGSNAEHSQTLANLPLVAHPGSVFEYSRATDV
;
A
#
# COMPACT_ATOMS: atom_id res chain seq x y z
N PHE A 1 -23.01 22.31 -0.03
CA PHE A 1 -23.32 21.28 -1.05
C PHE A 1 -24.70 21.52 -1.65
N CYS A 2 -24.85 21.17 -2.94
CA CYS A 2 -26.15 21.28 -3.63
C CYS A 2 -26.90 19.94 -3.50
N PRO A 3 -28.07 19.89 -2.88
CA PRO A 3 -28.84 18.66 -2.68
C PRO A 3 -29.11 17.90 -3.98
N VAL A 4 -29.44 18.63 -5.06
CA VAL A 4 -29.70 18.02 -6.37
C VAL A 4 -28.47 17.28 -6.93
N ARG A 5 -27.26 17.81 -6.70
CA ARG A 5 -26.03 17.14 -7.13
C ARG A 5 -25.71 15.90 -6.29
N LEU A 6 -26.00 15.93 -4.99
CA LEU A 6 -25.87 14.76 -4.13
C LEU A 6 -26.84 13.65 -4.55
N GLN A 7 -28.08 13.99 -4.87
CA GLN A 7 -29.07 13.03 -5.41
C GLN A 7 -28.60 12.39 -6.73
N ARG A 8 -27.95 13.16 -7.62
CA ARG A 8 -27.36 12.62 -8.86
C ARG A 8 -26.26 11.62 -8.58
N LEU A 9 -25.43 11.86 -7.57
CA LEU A 9 -24.37 10.93 -7.15
C LEU A 9 -25.00 9.63 -6.60
N SER A 10 -25.98 9.74 -5.71
CA SER A 10 -26.73 8.60 -5.19
C SER A 10 -27.35 7.77 -6.33
N ALA A 11 -28.06 8.44 -7.26
CA ALA A 11 -28.65 7.78 -8.40
C ALA A 11 -27.61 7.07 -9.32
N ALA A 12 -26.43 7.67 -9.51
CA ALA A 12 -25.36 7.06 -10.28
C ALA A 12 -24.82 5.79 -9.60
N LEU A 13 -24.59 5.81 -8.29
CA LEU A 13 -24.16 4.63 -7.53
C LEU A 13 -25.23 3.53 -7.55
N GLN A 14 -26.50 3.89 -7.36
CA GLN A 14 -27.62 2.94 -7.47
C GLN A 14 -27.70 2.29 -8.86
N ALA A 15 -27.47 3.06 -9.93
CA ALA A 15 -27.46 2.54 -11.29
C ALA A 15 -26.31 1.53 -11.51
N GLU A 16 -25.12 1.74 -10.93
CA GLU A 16 -24.01 0.78 -11.05
C GLU A 16 -24.30 -0.52 -10.27
N VAL A 17 -24.94 -0.44 -9.12
CA VAL A 17 -25.42 -1.60 -8.38
C VAL A 17 -26.51 -2.35 -9.15
N ALA A 18 -27.51 -1.63 -9.71
CA ALA A 18 -28.57 -2.22 -10.51
C ALA A 18 -28.06 -2.92 -11.77
N ARG A 19 -26.98 -2.41 -12.38
CA ARG A 19 -26.29 -3.02 -13.52
C ARG A 19 -25.35 -4.17 -13.13
N GLN A 20 -25.28 -4.53 -11.85
CA GLN A 20 -24.39 -5.55 -11.30
C GLN A 20 -22.88 -5.29 -11.55
N ARG A 21 -22.49 -4.04 -11.78
CA ARG A 21 -21.07 -3.65 -11.89
C ARG A 21 -20.41 -3.53 -10.53
N LEU A 22 -21.20 -3.22 -9.49
CA LEU A 22 -20.80 -3.21 -8.08
C LEU A 22 -21.79 -4.08 -7.32
N PRO A 23 -21.33 -4.97 -6.44
CA PRO A 23 -22.23 -5.72 -5.56
C PRO A 23 -22.93 -4.80 -4.55
N GLY A 24 -22.22 -3.82 -4.05
CA GLY A 24 -22.71 -2.80 -3.14
C GLY A 24 -21.65 -1.75 -2.86
N ALA A 25 -22.04 -0.69 -2.17
CA ALA A 25 -21.16 0.41 -1.81
C ALA A 25 -21.61 1.08 -0.51
N VAL A 26 -20.67 1.68 0.19
CA VAL A 26 -20.92 2.69 1.23
C VAL A 26 -20.29 3.99 0.76
N ALA A 27 -21.07 5.04 0.67
CA ALA A 27 -20.62 6.37 0.25
C ALA A 27 -20.78 7.37 1.39
N LEU A 28 -19.71 8.07 1.73
CA LEU A 28 -19.70 9.12 2.74
C LEU A 28 -19.07 10.38 2.16
N ILE A 29 -19.76 11.51 2.32
CA ILE A 29 -19.22 12.83 2.04
C ILE A 29 -19.34 13.68 3.29
N ALA A 30 -18.23 14.26 3.70
CA ALA A 30 -18.19 15.21 4.81
C ALA A 30 -17.54 16.53 4.37
N ARG A 31 -17.93 17.63 5.00
CA ARG A 31 -17.31 18.94 4.81
C ARG A 31 -17.35 19.72 6.13
N ARG A 32 -16.21 20.28 6.51
CA ARG A 32 -16.06 21.05 7.76
C ARG A 32 -16.54 20.27 8.98
N GLY A 33 -16.22 18.99 9.06
CA GLY A 33 -16.60 18.10 10.16
C GLY A 33 -18.08 17.65 10.14
N GLN A 34 -18.89 18.07 9.15
CA GLN A 34 -20.29 17.66 9.04
C GLN A 34 -20.47 16.65 7.89
N THR A 35 -21.13 15.53 8.20
CA THR A 35 -21.56 14.56 7.18
C THR A 35 -22.73 15.14 6.39
N VAL A 36 -22.57 15.21 5.06
CA VAL A 36 -23.60 15.74 4.15
C VAL A 36 -24.24 14.64 3.30
N MET A 37 -23.61 13.47 3.22
CA MET A 37 -24.13 12.26 2.59
C MET A 37 -23.54 11.05 3.30
N PHE A 38 -24.36 10.07 3.62
CA PHE A 38 -23.93 8.76 4.12
C PHE A 38 -24.96 7.73 3.72
N GLU A 39 -24.63 6.92 2.71
CA GLU A 39 -25.54 5.95 2.10
C GLU A 39 -24.89 4.58 1.99
N SER A 40 -25.70 3.55 2.18
CA SER A 40 -25.33 2.15 1.96
C SER A 40 -26.22 1.57 0.88
N LEU A 41 -25.65 0.99 -0.17
CA LEU A 41 -26.32 0.56 -1.38
C LEU A 41 -25.96 -0.87 -1.72
N GLY A 42 -26.93 -1.67 -2.19
CA GLY A 42 -26.70 -3.03 -2.66
C GLY A 42 -26.38 -4.03 -1.54
N LEU A 43 -25.52 -5.01 -1.84
CA LEU A 43 -25.23 -6.17 -0.99
C LEU A 43 -23.76 -6.19 -0.57
N GLN A 44 -23.48 -6.52 0.69
CA GLN A 44 -22.12 -6.81 1.16
C GLN A 44 -21.70 -8.26 0.84
N ASP A 45 -22.67 -9.17 0.77
CA ASP A 45 -22.46 -10.57 0.39
C ASP A 45 -23.58 -10.97 -0.59
N PRO A 46 -23.30 -10.88 -1.91
CA PRO A 46 -24.30 -11.26 -2.92
C PRO A 46 -24.72 -12.73 -2.86
N ALA A 47 -23.82 -13.63 -2.45
CA ALA A 47 -24.12 -15.07 -2.38
C ALA A 47 -25.15 -15.40 -1.29
N LYS A 48 -25.15 -14.60 -0.21
CA LYS A 48 -26.10 -14.75 0.92
C LYS A 48 -27.26 -13.75 0.86
N GLY A 49 -27.26 -12.84 -0.09
CA GLY A 49 -28.24 -11.75 -0.18
C GLY A 49 -28.16 -10.76 1.00
N THR A 50 -27.00 -10.67 1.67
CA THR A 50 -26.83 -9.81 2.85
C THR A 50 -26.71 -8.35 2.42
N PRO A 51 -27.60 -7.44 2.91
CA PRO A 51 -27.56 -6.05 2.49
C PRO A 51 -26.31 -5.33 2.98
N MET A 52 -25.84 -4.34 2.19
CA MET A 52 -24.79 -3.44 2.58
C MET A 52 -25.26 -2.53 3.73
N GLN A 53 -24.41 -2.30 4.69
CA GLN A 53 -24.70 -1.47 5.87
C GLN A 53 -23.57 -0.45 6.07
N ALA A 54 -23.86 0.64 6.78
CA ALA A 54 -22.90 1.66 7.16
C ALA A 54 -21.70 1.07 7.95
N GLY A 55 -21.94 0.04 8.76
CA GLY A 55 -20.92 -0.67 9.55
C GLY A 55 -20.30 -1.86 8.85
N SER A 56 -20.53 -2.08 7.55
CA SER A 56 -19.91 -3.18 6.81
C SER A 56 -18.39 -3.04 6.78
N ILE A 57 -17.67 -4.15 6.99
CA ILE A 57 -16.21 -4.18 7.04
C ILE A 57 -15.66 -4.37 5.63
N PHE A 58 -14.71 -3.52 5.25
CA PHE A 58 -14.05 -3.54 3.96
C PHE A 58 -12.56 -3.88 4.11
N ARG A 59 -12.03 -4.63 3.15
CA ARG A 59 -10.59 -4.71 2.94
C ARG A 59 -10.14 -3.44 2.25
N VAL A 60 -9.42 -2.58 2.95
CA VAL A 60 -9.05 -1.25 2.44
C VAL A 60 -7.75 -1.24 1.64
N TYR A 61 -7.06 -2.38 1.54
CA TYR A 61 -5.82 -2.53 0.77
C TYR A 61 -4.85 -1.35 1.01
N SER A 62 -4.43 -0.66 -0.05
CA SER A 62 -3.46 0.44 0.04
C SER A 62 -3.94 1.66 0.84
N MET A 63 -5.22 1.77 1.15
CA MET A 63 -5.71 2.77 2.12
C MET A 63 -5.26 2.45 3.56
N THR A 64 -4.69 1.27 3.81
CA THR A 64 -3.97 0.94 5.05
C THR A 64 -2.72 1.79 5.22
N LYS A 65 -2.02 2.16 4.13
CA LYS A 65 -0.76 2.91 4.16
C LYS A 65 -0.86 4.25 4.91
N PRO A 66 -1.86 5.12 4.66
CA PRO A 66 -2.03 6.33 5.47
C PRO A 66 -2.20 6.04 6.96
N ILE A 67 -2.89 4.96 7.34
CA ILE A 67 -3.11 4.58 8.74
C ILE A 67 -1.79 4.18 9.38
N VAL A 68 -1.00 3.33 8.72
CA VAL A 68 0.34 2.93 9.18
C VAL A 68 1.28 4.13 9.22
N SER A 69 1.23 5.01 8.22
CA SER A 69 2.03 6.24 8.20
C SER A 69 1.71 7.17 9.38
N VAL A 70 0.43 7.31 9.74
CA VAL A 70 0.04 8.06 10.96
C VAL A 70 0.63 7.40 12.21
N ALA A 71 0.54 6.08 12.33
CA ALA A 71 1.14 5.36 13.48
C ALA A 71 2.66 5.57 13.55
N ALA A 72 3.37 5.53 12.42
CA ALA A 72 4.79 5.85 12.35
C ALA A 72 5.07 7.31 12.78
N MET A 73 4.27 8.27 12.32
CA MET A 73 4.40 9.68 12.71
C MET A 73 4.11 9.92 14.19
N MET A 74 3.22 9.14 14.81
CA MET A 74 3.03 9.17 16.27
C MET A 74 4.30 8.75 17.02
N LEU A 75 5.05 7.76 16.51
CA LEU A 75 6.34 7.37 17.08
C LEU A 75 7.41 8.46 16.89
N VAL A 76 7.37 9.17 15.75
CA VAL A 76 8.24 10.34 15.49
C VAL A 76 7.94 11.45 16.50
N GLU A 77 6.68 11.78 16.72
CA GLU A 77 6.23 12.78 17.68
C GLU A 77 6.68 12.44 19.12
N GLN A 78 6.70 11.15 19.47
CA GLN A 78 7.19 10.64 20.77
C GLN A 78 8.72 10.55 20.85
N GLY A 79 9.48 10.91 19.81
CA GLY A 79 10.94 10.79 19.75
C GLY A 79 11.47 9.36 19.71
N ARG A 80 10.62 8.38 19.43
CA ARG A 80 10.97 6.93 19.35
C ARG A 80 11.44 6.50 17.98
N LEU A 81 11.13 7.28 16.96
CA LEU A 81 11.47 7.06 15.56
C LEU A 81 11.92 8.40 14.96
N GLN A 82 12.90 8.37 14.08
CA GLN A 82 13.28 9.54 13.28
C GLN A 82 13.16 9.23 11.79
N LEU A 83 12.68 10.18 11.01
CA LEU A 83 12.52 10.00 9.56
C LEU A 83 13.86 9.74 8.85
N ALA A 84 14.95 10.30 9.36
CA ALA A 84 16.29 10.11 8.82
C ALA A 84 16.97 8.82 9.31
N ASP A 85 16.36 8.08 10.25
CA ASP A 85 16.95 6.82 10.70
C ASP A 85 17.00 5.82 9.55
N PRO A 86 18.12 5.09 9.38
CA PRO A 86 18.17 3.96 8.46
C PRO A 86 17.21 2.87 8.93
N VAL A 87 16.50 2.23 7.99
CA VAL A 87 15.61 1.09 8.29
C VAL A 87 16.36 -0.01 9.03
N ALA A 88 17.63 -0.22 8.69
CA ALA A 88 18.53 -1.19 9.33
C ALA A 88 18.73 -0.98 10.84
N LYS A 89 18.46 0.21 11.38
CA LYS A 89 18.46 0.47 12.82
C LYS A 89 17.41 -0.34 13.58
N TYR A 90 16.32 -0.68 12.91
CA TYR A 90 15.15 -1.38 13.46
C TYR A 90 15.00 -2.79 12.91
N LEU A 91 15.44 -3.01 11.67
CA LEU A 91 15.35 -4.27 10.93
C LEU A 91 16.72 -4.59 10.32
N ASP A 92 17.56 -5.31 11.06
CA ASP A 92 18.96 -5.61 10.71
C ASP A 92 19.14 -6.16 9.28
N ALA A 93 18.17 -6.90 8.80
CA ALA A 93 18.21 -7.48 7.45
C ALA A 93 18.35 -6.44 6.35
N PHE A 94 17.86 -5.21 6.56
CA PHE A 94 17.97 -4.12 5.60
C PHE A 94 19.37 -3.52 5.47
N ALA A 95 20.33 -3.91 6.33
CA ALA A 95 21.71 -3.44 6.25
C ALA A 95 22.48 -3.97 5.04
N LYS A 96 22.01 -5.05 4.41
CA LYS A 96 22.71 -5.75 3.32
C LYS A 96 21.93 -5.71 2.00
N GLN A 97 21.05 -4.77 1.82
CA GLN A 97 20.31 -4.64 0.58
C GLN A 97 21.23 -4.30 -0.59
N GLN A 98 20.89 -4.80 -1.77
CA GLN A 98 21.60 -4.52 -3.02
C GLN A 98 20.65 -3.96 -4.05
N VAL A 99 21.14 -3.07 -4.90
CA VAL A 99 20.40 -2.59 -6.07
C VAL A 99 20.69 -3.49 -7.26
N GLY A 100 19.66 -3.83 -8.01
CA GLY A 100 19.78 -4.61 -9.23
C GLY A 100 19.85 -3.72 -10.47
N THR A 101 20.80 -4.00 -11.35
CA THR A 101 20.85 -3.48 -12.72
C THR A 101 20.72 -4.61 -13.71
N VAL A 102 20.15 -4.36 -14.87
CA VAL A 102 20.01 -5.38 -15.91
C VAL A 102 20.89 -4.97 -17.08
N VAL A 103 21.96 -5.78 -17.31
CA VAL A 103 22.91 -5.60 -18.40
C VAL A 103 22.79 -6.81 -19.31
N ASP A 104 22.50 -6.61 -20.59
CA ASP A 104 22.33 -7.66 -21.59
C ASP A 104 21.38 -8.81 -21.14
N GLY A 105 20.31 -8.43 -20.44
CA GLY A 105 19.30 -9.37 -19.91
C GLY A 105 19.71 -10.10 -18.63
N THR A 106 20.93 -9.89 -18.14
CA THR A 106 21.47 -10.47 -16.90
C THR A 106 21.30 -9.49 -15.74
N LEU A 107 20.85 -10.00 -14.59
CA LEU A 107 20.75 -9.21 -13.37
C LEU A 107 22.09 -9.17 -12.65
N GLU A 108 22.65 -7.99 -12.55
CA GLU A 108 23.82 -7.69 -11.71
C GLU A 108 23.37 -7.00 -10.42
N LEU A 109 24.00 -7.36 -9.30
CA LEU A 109 23.70 -6.80 -7.98
C LEU A 109 24.89 -5.97 -7.51
N HIS A 110 24.58 -4.77 -7.03
CA HIS A 110 25.56 -3.81 -6.52
C HIS A 110 25.19 -3.40 -5.10
N ASP A 111 26.20 -3.22 -4.27
CA ASP A 111 25.98 -2.74 -2.91
C ASP A 111 25.38 -1.35 -2.89
N VAL A 112 24.55 -1.10 -1.89
CA VAL A 112 23.91 0.20 -1.67
C VAL A 112 24.77 0.99 -0.67
N PRO A 113 25.41 2.10 -1.07
CA PRO A 113 26.30 2.86 -0.18
C PRO A 113 25.57 3.44 1.03
N GLN A 114 24.31 3.78 0.84
CA GLN A 114 23.44 4.31 1.90
C GLN A 114 22.11 3.57 1.84
N GLY A 115 21.79 2.82 2.89
CA GLY A 115 20.53 2.09 3.02
C GLY A 115 19.31 3.02 3.07
N ALA A 116 18.14 2.45 2.82
CA ALA A 116 16.88 3.18 2.88
C ALA A 116 16.62 3.73 4.29
N THR A 117 16.03 4.92 4.36
CA THR A 117 15.56 5.55 5.59
C THR A 117 14.07 5.29 5.81
N ILE A 118 13.58 5.56 7.03
CA ILE A 118 12.14 5.57 7.33
C ILE A 118 11.39 6.53 6.38
N HIS A 119 11.99 7.69 6.07
CA HIS A 119 11.43 8.64 5.11
C HIS A 119 11.30 8.03 3.72
N ASP A 120 12.29 7.25 3.28
CA ASP A 120 12.25 6.60 1.97
C ASP A 120 11.15 5.53 1.89
N LEU A 121 10.89 4.79 2.98
CA LEU A 121 9.75 3.87 3.05
C LEU A 121 8.43 4.63 2.90
N LEU A 122 8.21 5.67 3.68
CA LEU A 122 6.95 6.43 3.72
C LEU A 122 6.64 7.14 2.39
N ARG A 123 7.64 7.57 1.64
CA ARG A 123 7.47 8.28 0.35
C ARG A 123 7.69 7.41 -0.89
N HIS A 124 7.83 6.10 -0.72
CA HIS A 124 8.08 5.16 -1.82
C HIS A 124 9.36 5.44 -2.63
N THR A 125 10.45 5.82 -1.96
CA THR A 125 11.77 6.00 -2.59
C THR A 125 12.81 5.02 -2.06
N ALA A 126 12.39 4.00 -1.31
CA ALA A 126 13.31 2.99 -0.76
C ALA A 126 13.90 2.03 -1.82
N GLY A 127 13.47 2.11 -3.07
CA GLY A 127 13.91 1.21 -4.14
C GLY A 127 13.19 -0.16 -4.15
N LEU A 128 12.24 -0.39 -3.25
CA LEU A 128 11.37 -1.58 -3.29
C LEU A 128 10.35 -1.46 -4.43
N THR A 129 9.87 -2.61 -4.93
CA THR A 129 8.88 -2.66 -6.01
C THR A 129 7.77 -3.68 -5.72
N TYR A 130 6.85 -3.85 -6.66
CA TYR A 130 5.91 -4.96 -6.71
C TYR A 130 6.30 -5.95 -7.82
N GLU A 131 5.91 -7.22 -7.65
CA GLU A 131 6.08 -8.29 -8.64
C GLU A 131 5.39 -8.02 -9.97
N PHE A 132 4.33 -7.18 -9.98
CA PHE A 132 3.52 -6.84 -11.15
C PHE A 132 3.87 -5.48 -11.80
N MET A 133 4.84 -4.74 -11.26
CA MET A 133 5.29 -3.44 -11.80
C MET A 133 6.28 -3.59 -12.96
N GLY A 134 6.27 -4.74 -13.62
CA GLY A 134 7.10 -5.05 -14.77
C GLY A 134 7.31 -6.55 -14.93
N SER A 135 8.10 -6.94 -15.94
CA SER A 135 8.43 -8.35 -16.26
C SER A 135 9.93 -8.63 -16.21
N GLY A 136 10.72 -7.69 -15.68
CA GLY A 136 12.18 -7.80 -15.58
C GLY A 136 12.67 -8.85 -14.60
N PRO A 137 13.99 -9.10 -14.57
CA PRO A 137 14.58 -10.08 -13.67
C PRO A 137 14.32 -9.78 -12.20
N ILE A 138 14.27 -8.49 -11.79
CA ILE A 138 13.99 -8.08 -10.42
C ILE A 138 12.56 -8.46 -10.04
N GLN A 139 11.55 -8.09 -10.84
CA GLN A 139 10.15 -8.41 -10.56
C GLN A 139 9.90 -9.92 -10.52
N ARG A 140 10.62 -10.70 -11.35
CA ARG A 140 10.56 -12.17 -11.27
C ARG A 140 11.07 -12.70 -9.93
N ARG A 141 12.11 -12.11 -9.33
CA ARG A 141 12.58 -12.48 -7.97
C ARG A 141 11.53 -12.19 -6.91
N TYR A 142 10.84 -11.03 -6.99
CA TYR A 142 9.73 -10.69 -6.09
C TYR A 142 8.58 -11.71 -6.21
N ALA A 143 8.22 -12.12 -7.43
CA ALA A 143 7.21 -13.13 -7.67
C ALA A 143 7.61 -14.52 -7.12
N GLN A 144 8.87 -14.95 -7.36
CA GLN A 144 9.40 -16.20 -6.85
C GLN A 144 9.47 -16.23 -5.32
N ALA A 145 9.78 -15.12 -4.68
CA ALA A 145 9.79 -14.97 -3.23
C ALA A 145 8.37 -14.92 -2.62
N ARG A 146 7.32 -14.95 -3.46
CA ARG A 146 5.92 -14.95 -3.02
C ARG A 146 5.59 -13.79 -2.08
N VAL A 147 6.15 -12.59 -2.33
CA VAL A 147 5.92 -11.41 -1.47
C VAL A 147 4.45 -11.02 -1.33
N ALA A 148 3.58 -11.49 -2.23
CA ALA A 148 2.13 -11.32 -2.15
C ALA A 148 1.44 -12.33 -1.22
N ALA A 149 2.14 -13.36 -0.73
CA ALA A 149 1.57 -14.35 0.17
C ALA A 149 1.07 -13.72 1.47
N ARG A 150 0.02 -14.27 2.04
CA ARG A 150 -0.65 -13.74 3.24
C ARG A 150 -0.70 -14.76 4.37
N ASP A 151 0.14 -15.79 4.28
CA ASP A 151 0.21 -16.92 5.21
C ASP A 151 1.39 -16.80 6.19
N GLY A 152 2.20 -15.73 6.07
CA GLY A 152 3.31 -15.41 6.97
C GLY A 152 3.04 -14.24 7.91
N SER A 153 3.95 -14.02 8.85
CA SER A 153 3.98 -12.86 9.74
C SER A 153 4.55 -11.61 9.04
N ASN A 154 4.29 -10.43 9.60
CA ASN A 154 4.91 -9.18 9.13
C ASN A 154 6.44 -9.23 9.21
N ALA A 155 7.00 -9.87 10.24
CA ALA A 155 8.44 -10.02 10.38
C ALA A 155 9.04 -10.86 9.24
N GLU A 156 8.43 -11.99 8.88
CA GLU A 156 8.84 -12.82 7.75
C GLU A 156 8.69 -12.08 6.42
N HIS A 157 7.64 -11.28 6.27
CA HIS A 157 7.44 -10.45 5.09
C HIS A 157 8.55 -9.40 4.94
N SER A 158 8.86 -8.65 6.01
CA SER A 158 9.93 -7.66 6.03
C SER A 158 11.29 -8.31 5.77
N GLN A 159 11.57 -9.47 6.37
CA GLN A 159 12.80 -10.24 6.12
C GLN A 159 12.90 -10.69 4.66
N THR A 160 11.80 -11.11 4.06
CA THR A 160 11.75 -11.48 2.64
C THR A 160 12.08 -10.30 1.75
N LEU A 161 11.45 -9.14 2.01
CA LEU A 161 11.71 -7.91 1.25
C LEU A 161 13.16 -7.43 1.37
N ALA A 162 13.74 -7.54 2.58
CA ALA A 162 15.12 -7.15 2.83
C ALA A 162 16.15 -7.93 1.99
N ASN A 163 15.82 -9.18 1.63
CA ASN A 163 16.69 -10.06 0.84
C ASN A 163 16.49 -9.92 -0.68
N LEU A 164 15.58 -9.07 -1.12
CA LEU A 164 15.31 -8.86 -2.54
C LEU A 164 16.05 -7.63 -3.09
N PRO A 165 16.48 -7.69 -4.38
CA PRO A 165 17.15 -6.55 -4.97
C PRO A 165 16.22 -5.35 -5.12
N LEU A 166 16.77 -4.18 -4.86
CA LEU A 166 16.11 -2.92 -5.13
C LEU A 166 16.13 -2.61 -6.64
N VAL A 167 15.10 -1.92 -7.13
CA VAL A 167 15.04 -1.46 -8.53
C VAL A 167 15.80 -0.14 -8.76
N ALA A 168 16.14 0.57 -7.67
CA ALA A 168 16.87 1.82 -7.70
C ALA A 168 17.56 2.07 -6.36
N HIS A 169 18.58 2.92 -6.35
CA HIS A 169 19.19 3.37 -5.09
C HIS A 169 18.15 4.12 -4.22
N PRO A 170 18.12 3.87 -2.90
CA PRO A 170 17.25 4.60 -1.99
C PRO A 170 17.38 6.11 -2.15
N GLY A 171 16.26 6.80 -2.12
CA GLY A 171 16.18 8.25 -2.28
C GLY A 171 16.19 8.75 -3.73
N SER A 172 16.51 7.93 -4.72
CA SER A 172 16.74 8.38 -6.10
C SER A 172 15.50 8.43 -6.99
N VAL A 173 14.57 7.47 -6.82
CA VAL A 173 13.40 7.31 -7.70
C VAL A 173 12.15 7.01 -6.86
N PHE A 174 11.02 7.59 -7.24
CA PHE A 174 9.72 7.18 -6.73
C PHE A 174 9.27 5.90 -7.42
N GLU A 175 9.08 4.85 -6.64
CA GLU A 175 8.51 3.58 -7.09
C GLU A 175 7.47 3.13 -6.08
N TYR A 176 6.18 3.25 -6.44
CA TYR A 176 5.10 2.79 -5.58
C TYR A 176 5.24 1.29 -5.28
N SER A 177 5.28 0.92 -4.01
CA SER A 177 5.70 -0.43 -3.62
C SER A 177 5.12 -0.85 -2.27
N ARG A 178 5.59 -1.98 -1.76
CA ARG A 178 5.34 -2.45 -0.40
C ARG A 178 6.14 -1.70 0.67
N ALA A 179 6.80 -0.61 0.33
CA ALA A 179 7.69 0.11 1.25
C ALA A 179 7.02 0.50 2.58
N THR A 180 5.77 0.96 2.52
CA THR A 180 5.01 1.31 3.73
C THR A 180 4.38 0.11 4.43
N ASP A 181 4.59 -1.11 3.93
CA ASP A 181 4.10 -2.34 4.55
C ASP A 181 5.22 -3.02 5.40
N VAL A 182 6.45 -2.49 5.36
CA VAL A 182 7.65 -2.92 6.11
C VAL A 182 7.61 -2.48 7.63
#